data_e9bebadc487a836ec03dfd140094c14c
#
_entry.id   e9bebadc487a836ec03dfd140094c14c
#
_cell.length_a   1.000
_cell.length_b   1.000
_cell.length_c   1.000
_cell.angle_alpha   90.00
_cell.angle_beta   90.00
_cell.angle_gamma   90.00
#
_symmetry.space_group_name_H-M   'P 1'
#
loop_
_entity.id
_entity.type
_entity.pdbx_description
1 polymer ?
#
loop_
_entity_poly.entity_id
_entity_poly.type
_entity_poly.pdbx_seq_one_letter_code
_entity_poly.pdbx_strand_id
1 'polypeptide(L)'
;MNVGSAFNSTLHHSESGWKVPFGDTARFLAIGDAVWAEVFMVDAAGSHQISLKKDDCRKLYSGTVVQVEPTAVPRVIGKQGSMITAIREKTNTRIQIGQNGFIWIDGKGEDVAKAQKAMETIDREASSEGLTKKIEKLLEK
;
A
#
# COMPACT_ATOMS: atom_id res chain seq x y z
N MET A 1 9.95 -3.01 -10.58
CA MET A 1 9.32 -2.55 -9.33
C MET A 1 8.80 -3.73 -8.53
N ASN A 2 8.91 -3.66 -7.21
CA ASN A 2 8.39 -4.70 -6.33
C ASN A 2 6.88 -4.51 -6.11
N VAL A 3 6.10 -5.49 -6.51
CA VAL A 3 4.63 -5.53 -6.30
C VAL A 3 4.21 -6.66 -5.36
N GLY A 4 5.16 -7.30 -4.68
CA GLY A 4 4.90 -8.43 -3.79
C GLY A 4 4.72 -9.77 -4.50
N SER A 5 5.00 -9.84 -5.79
CA SER A 5 5.00 -11.10 -6.55
C SER A 5 6.39 -11.71 -6.65
N ALA A 6 6.47 -12.93 -7.20
CA ALA A 6 7.75 -13.63 -7.41
C ALA A 6 8.70 -12.88 -8.36
N PHE A 7 8.17 -12.04 -9.24
CA PHE A 7 8.94 -11.25 -10.20
C PHE A 7 8.66 -9.77 -10.05
N ASN A 8 9.68 -8.95 -10.29
CA ASN A 8 9.50 -7.50 -10.31
C ASN A 8 8.68 -7.07 -11.53
N SER A 9 7.83 -6.07 -11.33
CA SER A 9 7.05 -5.46 -12.40
C SER A 9 7.85 -4.42 -13.17
N THR A 10 7.52 -4.24 -14.45
CA THR A 10 8.14 -3.26 -15.34
C THR A 10 7.21 -2.07 -15.53
N LEU A 11 7.75 -0.86 -15.36
CA LEU A 11 7.10 0.39 -15.74
C LEU A 11 7.83 0.93 -16.97
N HIS A 12 7.16 0.89 -18.13
CA HIS A 12 7.70 1.50 -19.34
C HIS A 12 7.55 3.02 -19.28
N HIS A 13 8.49 3.77 -19.85
CA HIS A 13 8.47 5.24 -19.82
C HIS A 13 7.18 5.84 -20.40
N SER A 14 6.59 5.20 -21.40
CA SER A 14 5.32 5.63 -22.01
C SER A 14 4.11 5.48 -21.06
N GLU A 15 4.22 4.65 -20.03
CA GLU A 15 3.17 4.38 -19.04
C GLU A 15 3.37 5.18 -17.74
N SER A 16 4.43 5.99 -17.65
CA SER A 16 4.75 6.75 -16.43
C SER A 16 3.84 7.95 -16.17
N GLY A 17 3.12 8.44 -17.17
CA GLY A 17 2.35 9.68 -17.09
C GLY A 17 3.18 10.96 -17.22
N TRP A 18 4.50 10.86 -17.26
CA TRP A 18 5.42 11.97 -17.48
C TRP A 18 6.07 11.87 -18.87
N LYS A 19 6.50 13.01 -19.40
CA LYS A 19 7.42 13.03 -20.55
C LYS A 19 8.84 12.77 -20.03
N VAL A 20 9.29 11.53 -20.14
CA VAL A 20 10.62 11.12 -19.67
C VAL A 20 11.59 11.09 -20.85
N PRO A 21 12.59 12.01 -20.91
CA PRO A 21 13.63 11.94 -21.91
C PRO A 21 14.48 10.67 -21.75
N PHE A 22 15.05 10.20 -22.84
CA PHE A 22 15.95 9.05 -22.82
C PHE A 22 17.10 9.28 -21.83
N GLY A 23 17.31 8.34 -20.92
CA GLY A 23 18.35 8.40 -19.89
C GLY A 23 18.01 9.18 -18.63
N ASP A 24 16.85 9.86 -18.57
CA ASP A 24 16.45 10.71 -17.43
C ASP A 24 15.45 10.07 -16.47
N THR A 25 15.31 8.77 -16.50
CA THR A 25 14.34 8.05 -15.65
C THR A 25 14.56 8.30 -14.16
N ALA A 26 15.79 8.43 -13.71
CA ALA A 26 16.15 8.67 -12.30
C ALA A 26 15.67 10.03 -11.77
N ARG A 27 15.37 11.00 -12.62
CA ARG A 27 14.78 12.30 -12.20
C ARG A 27 13.35 12.18 -11.74
N PHE A 28 12.63 11.18 -12.25
CA PHE A 28 11.21 10.98 -11.96
C PHE A 28 10.99 9.92 -10.90
N LEU A 29 11.74 8.81 -10.96
CA LEU A 29 11.67 7.71 -10.01
C LEU A 29 13.07 7.20 -9.69
N ALA A 30 13.39 7.16 -8.40
CA ALA A 30 14.61 6.58 -7.86
C ALA A 30 14.33 5.28 -7.12
N ILE A 31 15.37 4.50 -6.88
CA ILE A 31 15.26 3.29 -6.05
C ILE A 31 14.83 3.70 -4.63
N GLY A 32 13.80 3.03 -4.11
CA GLY A 32 13.21 3.35 -2.81
C GLY A 32 11.93 4.19 -2.88
N ASP A 33 11.63 4.78 -4.04
CA ASP A 33 10.38 5.51 -4.24
C ASP A 33 9.17 4.56 -4.24
N ALA A 34 8.08 5.00 -3.62
CA ALA A 34 6.80 4.30 -3.64
C ALA A 34 5.84 4.94 -4.64
N VAL A 35 5.07 4.11 -5.34
CA VAL A 35 4.07 4.56 -6.30
C VAL A 35 2.75 3.84 -6.11
N TRP A 36 1.65 4.53 -6.37
CA TRP A 36 0.33 3.94 -6.53
C TRP A 36 0.09 3.72 -8.02
N ALA A 37 0.04 2.48 -8.47
CA ALA A 37 0.01 2.12 -9.88
C ALA A 37 -1.02 1.02 -10.17
N GLU A 38 -1.41 0.89 -11.42
CA GLU A 38 -2.27 -0.17 -11.90
C GLU A 38 -1.45 -1.24 -12.63
N VAL A 39 -1.73 -2.51 -12.37
CA VAL A 39 -1.24 -3.62 -13.19
C VAL A 39 -2.17 -3.77 -14.38
N PHE A 40 -1.71 -3.43 -15.59
CA PHE A 40 -2.53 -3.45 -16.78
C PHE A 40 -2.28 -4.67 -17.68
N MET A 41 -1.15 -5.36 -17.51
CA MET A 41 -0.81 -6.54 -18.29
C MET A 41 -0.02 -7.54 -17.45
N VAL A 42 -0.37 -8.81 -17.57
CA VAL A 42 0.38 -9.94 -17.04
C VAL A 42 0.65 -10.89 -18.19
N ASP A 43 1.92 -11.19 -18.45
CA ASP A 43 2.29 -12.11 -19.52
C ASP A 43 2.19 -13.58 -19.08
N ALA A 44 2.39 -14.50 -20.03
CA ALA A 44 2.33 -15.95 -19.79
C ALA A 44 3.41 -16.45 -18.80
N ALA A 45 4.50 -15.71 -18.65
CA ALA A 45 5.58 -16.02 -17.71
C ALA A 45 5.32 -15.48 -16.29
N GLY A 46 4.20 -14.75 -16.08
CA GLY A 46 3.85 -14.13 -14.80
C GLY A 46 4.48 -12.78 -14.56
N SER A 47 5.10 -12.18 -15.56
CA SER A 47 5.67 -10.83 -15.47
C SER A 47 4.54 -9.79 -15.57
N HIS A 48 4.60 -8.78 -14.70
CA HIS A 48 3.60 -7.73 -14.63
C HIS A 48 4.10 -6.45 -15.27
N GLN A 49 3.24 -5.79 -16.06
CA GLN A 49 3.48 -4.43 -16.53
C GLN A 49 2.52 -3.48 -15.82
N ILE A 50 3.07 -2.38 -15.29
CA ILE A 50 2.31 -1.39 -14.53
C ILE A 50 2.23 -0.07 -15.25
N SER A 51 1.17 0.70 -14.95
CA SER A 51 0.89 2.01 -15.53
C SER A 51 0.57 3.02 -14.45
N LEU A 52 1.02 4.25 -14.64
CA LEU A 52 0.69 5.42 -13.81
C LEU A 52 -0.25 6.40 -14.52
N LYS A 53 -0.83 6.01 -15.64
CA LYS A 53 -1.70 6.90 -16.45
C LYS A 53 -3.09 7.13 -15.87
N LYS A 54 -3.58 6.24 -15.02
CA LYS A 54 -4.88 6.42 -14.35
C LYS A 54 -4.86 7.63 -13.43
N ASP A 55 -5.98 8.33 -13.29
CA ASP A 55 -6.08 9.56 -12.51
C ASP A 55 -5.71 9.40 -11.03
N ASP A 56 -5.95 8.24 -10.45
CA ASP A 56 -5.60 7.92 -9.07
C ASP A 56 -4.16 7.38 -8.91
N CYS A 57 -3.50 7.03 -10.00
CA CYS A 57 -2.11 6.57 -9.99
C CYS A 57 -1.15 7.74 -9.80
N ARG A 58 -0.20 7.59 -8.88
CA ARG A 58 0.77 8.65 -8.58
C ARG A 58 2.00 8.13 -7.84
N LYS A 59 3.07 8.93 -7.88
CA LYS A 59 4.20 8.78 -6.98
C LYS A 59 3.79 9.24 -5.58
N LEU A 60 4.19 8.49 -4.57
CA LEU A 60 3.94 8.81 -3.16
C LEU A 60 5.15 9.53 -2.58
N TYR A 61 5.00 10.80 -2.23
CA TYR A 61 6.11 11.67 -1.78
C TYR A 61 6.32 11.65 -0.27
N SER A 62 5.30 11.26 0.49
CA SER A 62 5.34 11.21 1.95
C SER A 62 4.72 9.91 2.46
N GLY A 63 4.79 9.69 3.76
CA GLY A 63 4.20 8.53 4.39
C GLY A 63 5.13 7.33 4.47
N THR A 64 4.59 6.23 4.97
CA THR A 64 5.30 4.97 5.18
C THR A 64 4.56 3.84 4.47
N VAL A 65 5.31 2.90 3.88
CA VAL A 65 4.75 1.69 3.28
C VAL A 65 4.98 0.52 4.24
N VAL A 66 3.90 -0.16 4.59
CA VAL A 66 3.90 -1.36 5.43
C VAL A 66 3.50 -2.54 4.57
N GLN A 67 4.12 -3.69 4.78
CA GLN A 67 3.77 -4.93 4.10
C GLN A 67 3.06 -5.87 5.05
N VAL A 68 1.91 -6.39 4.61
CA VAL A 68 1.19 -7.47 5.28
C VAL A 68 1.01 -8.63 4.30
N GLU A 69 0.67 -9.80 4.82
CA GLU A 69 0.31 -10.93 3.95
C GLU A 69 -0.90 -10.56 3.07
N PRO A 70 -0.87 -10.83 1.76
CA PRO A 70 -2.01 -10.52 0.88
C PRO A 70 -3.33 -11.14 1.36
N THR A 71 -3.25 -12.30 2.02
CA THR A 71 -4.40 -12.98 2.61
C THR A 71 -4.99 -12.24 3.82
N ALA A 72 -4.22 -11.38 4.47
CA ALA A 72 -4.67 -10.55 5.58
C ALA A 72 -5.36 -9.25 5.13
N VAL A 73 -5.21 -8.85 3.87
CA VAL A 73 -5.80 -7.61 3.34
C VAL A 73 -7.31 -7.51 3.57
N PRO A 74 -8.14 -8.54 3.33
CA PRO A 74 -9.57 -8.47 3.63
C PRO A 74 -9.88 -8.20 5.11
N ARG A 75 -9.02 -8.64 6.01
CA ARG A 75 -9.19 -8.41 7.46
C ARG A 75 -8.79 -7.01 7.86
N VAL A 76 -7.76 -6.45 7.25
CA VAL A 76 -7.36 -5.05 7.44
C VAL A 76 -8.48 -4.10 6.99
N ILE A 77 -9.13 -4.40 5.88
CA ILE A 77 -10.28 -3.64 5.40
C ILE A 77 -11.46 -3.83 6.34
N GLY A 78 -11.71 -5.05 6.77
CA GLY A 78 -12.85 -5.42 7.59
C GLY A 78 -14.15 -5.48 6.79
N LYS A 79 -15.23 -5.91 7.45
CA LYS A 79 -16.56 -6.02 6.84
C LYS A 79 -17.04 -4.64 6.41
N GLN A 80 -17.29 -4.45 5.11
CA GLN A 80 -17.71 -3.17 4.52
C GLN A 80 -16.75 -2.00 4.81
N GLY A 81 -15.47 -2.28 4.97
CA GLY A 81 -14.48 -1.27 5.28
C GLY A 81 -14.46 -0.78 6.73
N SER A 82 -15.14 -1.45 7.64
CA SER A 82 -15.28 -1.01 9.04
C SER A 82 -13.96 -0.90 9.79
N MET A 83 -13.07 -1.87 9.62
CA MET A 83 -11.77 -1.89 10.32
C MET A 83 -10.86 -0.75 9.85
N ILE A 84 -10.72 -0.59 8.55
CA ILE A 84 -9.86 0.48 7.99
C ILE A 84 -10.41 1.87 8.29
N THR A 85 -11.72 2.04 8.29
CA THR A 85 -12.35 3.30 8.66
C THR A 85 -12.07 3.64 10.12
N ALA A 86 -12.21 2.69 11.04
CA ALA A 86 -11.89 2.88 12.44
C ALA A 86 -10.42 3.26 12.66
N ILE A 87 -9.49 2.60 11.96
CA ILE A 87 -8.07 2.92 12.03
C ILE A 87 -7.80 4.35 11.54
N ARG A 88 -8.35 4.73 10.38
CA ARG A 88 -8.21 6.08 9.81
C ARG A 88 -8.71 7.17 10.76
N GLU A 89 -9.89 6.98 11.31
CA GLU A 89 -10.52 7.95 12.22
C GLU A 89 -9.76 8.11 13.53
N LYS A 90 -9.36 6.99 14.13
CA LYS A 90 -8.66 7.00 15.43
C LYS A 90 -7.22 7.45 15.34
N THR A 91 -6.56 7.22 14.23
CA THR A 91 -5.16 7.65 14.02
C THR A 91 -5.05 8.94 13.22
N ASN A 92 -6.16 9.45 12.68
CA ASN A 92 -6.17 10.62 11.81
C ASN A 92 -5.13 10.54 10.68
N THR A 93 -5.02 9.38 10.08
CA THR A 93 -4.08 9.08 8.98
C THR A 93 -4.79 8.85 7.66
N ARG A 94 -4.08 9.08 6.57
CA ARG A 94 -4.49 8.66 5.24
C ARG A 94 -3.93 7.28 4.97
N ILE A 95 -4.76 6.34 4.56
CA ILE A 95 -4.34 4.96 4.32
C ILE A 95 -4.84 4.52 2.95
N GLN A 96 -3.94 3.99 2.14
CA GLN A 96 -4.28 3.32 0.87
C GLN A 96 -3.78 1.88 0.94
N ILE A 97 -4.65 0.94 0.62
CA ILE A 97 -4.37 -0.49 0.71
C ILE A 97 -4.27 -1.06 -0.70
N GLY A 98 -3.11 -1.61 -1.03
CA GLY A 98 -2.92 -2.39 -2.24
C GLY A 98 -3.33 -3.85 -2.01
N GLN A 99 -3.96 -4.46 -3.00
CA GLN A 99 -4.35 -5.88 -2.92
C GLN A 99 -3.15 -6.83 -2.87
N ASN A 100 -1.96 -6.32 -3.19
CA ASN A 100 -0.69 -7.04 -3.10
C ASN A 100 -0.10 -7.12 -1.68
N GLY A 101 -0.77 -6.55 -0.68
CA GLY A 101 -0.32 -6.52 0.71
C GLY A 101 0.52 -5.30 1.09
N PHE A 102 0.82 -4.40 0.18
CA PHE A 102 1.48 -3.13 0.50
C PHE A 102 0.44 -2.08 0.90
N ILE A 103 0.66 -1.44 2.04
CA ILE A 103 -0.24 -0.45 2.61
C ILE A 103 0.55 0.85 2.80
N TRP A 104 0.08 1.92 2.19
CA TRP A 104 0.64 3.25 2.37
C TRP A 104 -0.12 4.00 3.46
N ILE A 105 0.63 4.59 4.41
CA ILE A 105 0.09 5.33 5.55
C ILE A 105 0.78 6.70 5.59
N ASP A 106 -0.01 7.75 5.57
CA ASP A 106 0.48 9.13 5.65
C ASP A 106 -0.22 9.89 6.79
N GLY A 107 0.55 10.63 7.57
CA GLY A 107 0.08 11.40 8.70
C GLY A 107 1.20 11.86 9.60
N LYS A 108 0.88 12.26 10.83
CA LYS A 108 1.88 12.58 11.84
C LYS A 108 2.63 11.33 12.29
N GLY A 109 3.90 11.46 12.63
CA GLY A 109 4.76 10.32 12.94
C GLY A 109 4.20 9.38 14.01
N GLU A 110 3.64 9.91 15.09
CA GLU A 110 3.02 9.13 16.16
C GLU A 110 1.77 8.38 15.67
N ASP A 111 0.95 9.03 14.87
CA ASP A 111 -0.28 8.47 14.32
C ASP A 111 0.02 7.38 13.29
N VAL A 112 1.03 7.60 12.46
CA VAL A 112 1.53 6.60 11.51
C VAL A 112 2.05 5.37 12.25
N ALA A 113 2.81 5.55 13.34
CA ALA A 113 3.32 4.44 14.15
C ALA A 113 2.19 3.62 14.79
N LYS A 114 1.13 4.26 15.26
CA LYS A 114 -0.07 3.57 15.78
C LYS A 114 -0.79 2.78 14.70
N ALA A 115 -1.00 3.38 13.54
CA ALA A 115 -1.63 2.71 12.40
C ALA A 115 -0.79 1.51 11.94
N GLN A 116 0.52 1.66 11.82
CA GLN A 116 1.44 0.58 11.48
C GLN A 116 1.35 -0.58 12.47
N LYS A 117 1.37 -0.30 13.77
CA LYS A 117 1.24 -1.31 14.82
C LYS A 117 -0.10 -2.04 14.75
N ALA A 118 -1.18 -1.34 14.44
CA ALA A 118 -2.48 -1.94 14.21
C ALA A 118 -2.47 -2.91 13.03
N MET A 119 -1.85 -2.52 11.91
CA MET A 119 -1.70 -3.37 10.73
C MET A 119 -0.89 -4.64 11.01
N GLU A 120 0.25 -4.49 11.68
CA GLU A 120 1.10 -5.61 12.09
C GLU A 120 0.38 -6.58 13.04
N THR A 121 -0.45 -6.06 13.94
CA THR A 121 -1.27 -6.87 14.85
C THR A 121 -2.33 -7.65 14.09
N ILE A 122 -2.98 -7.03 13.12
CA ILE A 122 -3.97 -7.70 12.27
C ILE A 122 -3.31 -8.82 11.46
N ASP A 123 -2.15 -8.55 10.88
CA ASP A 123 -1.40 -9.53 10.09
C ASP A 123 -1.00 -10.75 10.92
N ARG A 124 -0.45 -10.52 12.11
CA ARG A 124 0.01 -11.57 13.02
C ARG A 124 -1.14 -12.37 13.63
N GLU A 125 -2.25 -11.73 13.96
CA GLU A 125 -3.38 -12.32 14.68
C GLU A 125 -4.63 -12.49 13.81
N ALA A 126 -4.46 -12.57 12.50
CA ALA A 126 -5.55 -12.59 11.52
C ALA A 126 -6.61 -13.68 11.76
N SER A 127 -6.25 -14.78 12.41
CA SER A 127 -7.16 -15.87 12.75
C SER A 127 -7.74 -15.81 14.17
N SER A 128 -7.38 -14.80 14.96
CA SER A 128 -7.84 -14.67 16.36
C SER A 128 -9.26 -14.14 16.45
N GLU A 129 -10.04 -14.71 17.37
CA GLU A 129 -11.33 -14.14 17.75
C GLU A 129 -11.11 -12.84 18.56
N GLY A 130 -12.03 -11.88 18.40
CA GLY A 130 -11.97 -10.61 19.12
C GLY A 130 -10.91 -9.63 18.62
N LEU A 131 -10.38 -9.83 17.41
CA LEU A 131 -9.40 -8.94 16.80
C LEU A 131 -9.85 -7.48 16.74
N THR A 132 -11.11 -7.22 16.38
CA THR A 132 -11.69 -5.87 16.31
C THR A 132 -11.56 -5.15 17.64
N LYS A 133 -11.93 -5.81 18.77
CA LYS A 133 -11.83 -5.24 20.12
C LYS A 133 -10.39 -4.96 20.54
N LYS A 134 -9.45 -5.83 20.16
CA LYS A 134 -8.01 -5.62 20.40
C LYS A 134 -7.49 -4.39 19.68
N ILE A 135 -7.86 -4.23 18.43
CA ILE A 135 -7.46 -3.08 17.62
C ILE A 135 -8.06 -1.79 18.16
N GLU A 136 -9.33 -1.78 18.51
CA GLU A 136 -9.98 -0.63 19.16
C GLU A 136 -9.25 -0.20 20.44
N LYS A 137 -8.91 -1.15 21.31
CA LYS A 137 -8.12 -0.90 22.52
C LYS A 137 -6.74 -0.32 22.22
N LEU A 138 -6.07 -0.85 21.21
CA LEU A 138 -4.74 -0.40 20.81
C LEU A 138 -4.75 1.04 20.26
N LEU A 139 -5.86 1.43 19.62
CA LEU A 139 -6.02 2.76 19.03
C LEU A 139 -6.51 3.83 20.02
N GLU A 140 -7.09 3.43 21.14
CA GLU A 140 -7.57 4.35 22.18
C GLU A 140 -6.46 5.11 22.92
N LYS A 141 -5.22 4.68 22.77
CA LYS A 141 -4.06 5.33 23.39
C LYS A 141 -3.30 6.16 22.35
#